data_3ada63d241a24e91ef984604148c90f0
#
_entry.id   3ada63d241a24e91ef984604148c90f0
#
_cell.length_a   1.000
_cell.length_b   1.000
_cell.length_c   1.000
_cell.angle_alpha   90.00
_cell.angle_beta   90.00
_cell.angle_gamma   90.00
#
_symmetry.space_group_name_H-M   'P 1'
#
loop_
_entity.id
_entity.type
_entity.pdbx_description
1 polymer ?
#
loop_
_entity_poly.entity_id
_entity_poly.type
_entity_poly.pdbx_seq_one_letter_code
_entity_poly.pdbx_strand_id
1 'polypeptide(L)'
;DQVIRPARIGKAVMDKFYELAFGDFAKLMLPKTLVFCEGDPNGKTRKDFDKIIYSTIFADTHPEAFFISGGSCNDIENIEKTHGEIISTLLQNSKIIKIVDRDDRSSKEVSDLASKGIKVLKERNLESYLLDDAVLKKLCDSVGKTEKYDECLREKNEALTASIGRGNAADDYKSARGDIYN
;
A
#
# COMPACT_ATOMS: atom_id res chain seq x y z
N ASP A 1 -29.10 -33.41 44.87
CA ASP A 1 -28.71 -32.05 44.45
C ASP A 1 -27.19 -31.94 44.48
N GLN A 2 -26.55 -31.91 43.29
CA GLN A 2 -25.14 -31.63 43.17
C GLN A 2 -24.92 -30.12 43.31
N VAL A 3 -24.35 -29.71 44.43
CA VAL A 3 -23.92 -28.31 44.63
C VAL A 3 -22.66 -28.09 43.79
N ILE A 4 -22.81 -27.43 42.67
CA ILE A 4 -21.66 -26.99 41.86
C ILE A 4 -21.00 -25.85 42.63
N ARG A 5 -19.84 -26.11 43.21
CA ARG A 5 -19.01 -25.08 43.82
C ARG A 5 -18.25 -24.35 42.71
N PRO A 6 -18.32 -23.03 42.64
CA PRO A 6 -17.55 -22.27 41.65
C PRO A 6 -16.06 -22.51 41.86
N ALA A 7 -15.40 -23.10 40.90
CA ALA A 7 -13.92 -23.22 40.90
C ALA A 7 -13.32 -21.82 40.65
N ARG A 8 -12.23 -21.49 41.37
CA ARG A 8 -11.43 -20.29 41.02
C ARG A 8 -10.92 -20.46 39.58
N ILE A 9 -11.28 -19.53 38.72
CA ILE A 9 -10.75 -19.49 37.36
C ILE A 9 -9.27 -19.09 37.48
N GLY A 10 -8.38 -20.05 37.24
CA GLY A 10 -6.94 -19.80 37.22
C GLY A 10 -6.52 -19.06 35.92
N LYS A 11 -5.35 -18.45 35.94
CA LYS A 11 -4.79 -17.69 34.80
C LYS A 11 -4.84 -18.49 33.49
N ALA A 12 -4.45 -19.77 33.52
CA ALA A 12 -4.45 -20.64 32.32
C ALA A 12 -5.83 -20.83 31.69
N VAL A 13 -6.89 -20.86 32.51
CA VAL A 13 -8.28 -20.96 32.02
C VAL A 13 -8.74 -19.62 31.42
N MET A 14 -8.37 -18.51 32.05
CA MET A 14 -8.65 -17.17 31.51
C MET A 14 -7.89 -16.93 30.22
N ASP A 15 -6.61 -17.28 30.14
CA ASP A 15 -5.81 -17.14 28.92
C ASP A 15 -6.42 -17.94 27.76
N LYS A 16 -6.88 -19.19 28.03
CA LYS A 16 -7.54 -20.00 27.03
C LYS A 16 -8.92 -19.49 26.64
N PHE A 17 -9.66 -18.88 27.57
CA PHE A 17 -10.92 -18.22 27.29
C PHE A 17 -10.70 -16.98 26.41
N TYR A 18 -9.68 -16.18 26.70
CA TYR A 18 -9.31 -15.04 25.85
C TYR A 18 -8.85 -15.49 24.46
N GLU A 19 -8.06 -16.55 24.37
CA GLU A 19 -7.62 -17.13 23.12
C GLU A 19 -8.82 -17.58 22.26
N LEU A 20 -9.78 -18.29 22.85
CA LEU A 20 -10.99 -18.75 22.14
C LEU A 20 -11.95 -17.62 21.82
N ALA A 21 -12.26 -16.75 22.76
CA ALA A 21 -13.22 -15.68 22.58
C ALA A 21 -12.72 -14.58 21.65
N PHE A 22 -11.45 -14.15 21.81
CA PHE A 22 -10.88 -13.08 21.01
C PHE A 22 -10.19 -13.61 19.76
N GLY A 23 -9.66 -14.83 19.75
CA GLY A 23 -9.06 -15.45 18.57
C GLY A 23 -10.07 -15.61 17.44
N ASP A 24 -11.27 -16.11 17.73
CA ASP A 24 -12.32 -16.23 16.71
C ASP A 24 -12.92 -14.87 16.33
N PHE A 25 -13.07 -13.95 17.28
CA PHE A 25 -13.48 -12.58 16.99
C PHE A 25 -12.43 -11.84 16.18
N ALA A 26 -11.13 -11.99 16.50
CA ALA A 26 -10.05 -11.42 15.72
C ALA A 26 -10.04 -11.96 14.28
N LYS A 27 -10.27 -13.26 14.08
CA LYS A 27 -10.38 -13.86 12.74
C LYS A 27 -11.53 -13.27 11.91
N LEU A 28 -12.63 -12.87 12.55
CA LEU A 28 -13.78 -12.22 11.89
C LEU A 28 -13.50 -10.75 11.56
N MET A 29 -12.67 -10.08 12.36
CA MET A 29 -12.38 -8.65 12.23
C MET A 29 -11.12 -8.35 11.43
N LEU A 30 -10.24 -9.34 11.24
CA LEU A 30 -8.99 -9.16 10.50
C LEU A 30 -9.26 -9.08 8.99
N PRO A 31 -8.58 -8.17 8.29
CA PRO A 31 -8.69 -8.07 6.84
C PRO A 31 -8.20 -9.37 6.19
N LYS A 32 -8.93 -9.84 5.18
CA LYS A 32 -8.56 -11.05 4.43
C LYS A 32 -7.29 -10.86 3.60
N THR A 33 -7.02 -9.63 3.20
CA THR A 33 -5.83 -9.27 2.44
C THR A 33 -5.19 -8.03 3.04
N LEU A 34 -3.91 -8.15 3.37
CA LEU A 34 -3.05 -7.04 3.81
C LEU A 34 -2.09 -6.69 2.68
N VAL A 35 -2.08 -5.43 2.28
CA VAL A 35 -1.21 -4.93 1.22
C VAL A 35 -0.26 -3.90 1.82
N PHE A 36 1.02 -4.26 1.90
CA PHE A 36 2.08 -3.34 2.29
C PHE A 36 2.57 -2.60 1.05
N CYS A 37 2.52 -1.27 1.07
CA CYS A 37 3.05 -0.39 0.03
C CYS A 37 4.08 0.56 0.61
N GLU A 38 4.91 1.16 -0.24
CA GLU A 38 5.87 2.17 0.20
C GLU A 38 5.15 3.37 0.82
N GLY A 39 5.79 4.05 1.77
CA GLY A 39 5.23 5.20 2.45
C GLY A 39 5.78 5.38 3.85
N ASP A 40 5.62 6.58 4.43
CA ASP A 40 6.05 6.87 5.80
C ASP A 40 4.99 6.43 6.81
N PRO A 41 5.20 5.34 7.56
CA PRO A 41 4.23 4.85 8.54
C PRO A 41 4.02 5.82 9.71
N ASN A 42 4.92 6.79 9.90
CA ASN A 42 4.85 7.77 10.97
C ASN A 42 4.23 9.11 10.53
N GLY A 43 3.94 9.28 9.26
CA GLY A 43 3.22 10.43 8.69
C GLY A 43 3.91 11.79 8.89
N LYS A 44 5.24 11.81 9.12
CA LYS A 44 5.97 13.07 9.43
C LYS A 44 6.21 13.94 8.20
N THR A 45 6.37 13.35 7.02
CA THR A 45 6.79 14.08 5.82
C THR A 45 5.80 14.03 4.67
N ARG A 46 5.08 12.93 4.47
CA ARG A 46 4.02 12.77 3.46
C ARG A 46 3.03 11.75 3.97
N LYS A 47 1.85 12.21 4.34
CA LYS A 47 0.76 11.37 4.81
C LYS A 47 0.47 10.27 3.79
N ASP A 48 0.91 9.05 4.07
CA ASP A 48 0.38 7.78 3.50
C ASP A 48 -0.17 7.85 2.06
N PHE A 49 0.50 8.60 1.17
CA PHE A 49 -0.02 8.89 -0.19
C PHE A 49 -0.40 7.60 -0.91
N ASP A 50 0.53 6.66 -1.02
CA ASP A 50 0.31 5.40 -1.75
C ASP A 50 -0.81 4.59 -1.12
N LYS A 51 -0.82 4.49 0.21
CA LYS A 51 -1.89 3.82 0.95
C LYS A 51 -3.26 4.42 0.65
N ILE A 52 -3.37 5.76 0.66
CA ILE A 52 -4.64 6.45 0.38
C ILE A 52 -5.07 6.19 -1.06
N ILE A 53 -4.17 6.33 -2.01
CA ILE A 53 -4.46 6.13 -3.43
C ILE A 53 -4.88 4.69 -3.71
N TYR A 54 -4.10 3.69 -3.25
CA TYR A 54 -4.48 2.29 -3.41
C TYR A 54 -5.81 1.96 -2.74
N SER A 55 -6.04 2.44 -1.52
CA SER A 55 -7.31 2.25 -0.83
C SER A 55 -8.49 2.82 -1.62
N THR A 56 -8.30 3.97 -2.27
CA THR A 56 -9.34 4.61 -3.09
C THR A 56 -9.56 3.85 -4.39
N ILE A 57 -8.49 3.48 -5.11
CA ILE A 57 -8.59 2.77 -6.40
C ILE A 57 -9.27 1.41 -6.24
N PHE A 58 -8.96 0.69 -5.17
CA PHE A 58 -9.42 -0.68 -4.96
C PHE A 58 -10.63 -0.81 -4.02
N ALA A 59 -11.22 0.31 -3.55
CA ALA A 59 -12.34 0.30 -2.62
C ALA A 59 -13.51 -0.58 -3.07
N ASP A 60 -13.91 -0.46 -4.34
CA ASP A 60 -15.07 -1.18 -4.88
C ASP A 60 -14.72 -2.60 -5.35
N THR A 61 -13.50 -2.81 -5.85
CA THR A 61 -13.10 -4.10 -6.44
C THR A 61 -12.50 -5.07 -5.44
N HIS A 62 -11.91 -4.57 -4.37
CA HIS A 62 -11.23 -5.35 -3.33
C HIS A 62 -11.53 -4.76 -1.94
N PRO A 63 -12.80 -4.71 -1.52
CA PRO A 63 -13.20 -4.10 -0.24
C PRO A 63 -12.62 -4.84 0.98
N GLU A 64 -12.18 -6.11 0.79
CA GLU A 64 -11.52 -6.91 1.82
C GLU A 64 -10.02 -6.61 1.96
N ALA A 65 -9.44 -5.79 1.08
CA ALA A 65 -8.02 -5.45 1.11
C ALA A 65 -7.77 -4.24 2.02
N PHE A 66 -6.79 -4.38 2.91
CA PHE A 66 -6.36 -3.31 3.80
C PHE A 66 -4.94 -2.89 3.44
N PHE A 67 -4.77 -1.63 3.05
CA PHE A 67 -3.48 -1.06 2.64
C PHE A 67 -2.77 -0.44 3.82
N ILE A 68 -1.46 -0.70 3.93
CA ILE A 68 -0.61 -0.27 5.04
C ILE A 68 0.67 0.34 4.46
N SER A 69 1.05 1.52 4.93
CA SER A 69 2.37 2.08 4.65
C SER A 69 3.43 1.27 5.39
N GLY A 70 4.27 0.58 4.64
CA GLY A 70 5.27 -0.36 5.16
C GLY A 70 6.67 0.23 5.31
N GLY A 71 6.85 1.53 5.12
CA GLY A 71 8.16 2.17 5.10
C GLY A 71 8.81 2.15 3.73
N SER A 72 10.14 2.04 3.72
CA SER A 72 10.94 1.87 2.51
C SER A 72 10.83 0.44 1.96
N CYS A 73 11.34 0.22 0.74
CA CYS A 73 11.45 -1.12 0.16
C CYS A 73 12.17 -2.10 1.11
N ASN A 74 13.24 -1.67 1.78
CA ASN A 74 13.96 -2.51 2.75
C ASN A 74 13.11 -2.86 3.97
N ASP A 75 12.27 -1.94 4.46
CA ASP A 75 11.36 -2.20 5.56
C ASP A 75 10.31 -3.22 5.15
N ILE A 76 9.74 -3.07 3.95
CA ILE A 76 8.76 -4.01 3.38
C ILE A 76 9.37 -5.39 3.15
N GLU A 77 10.61 -5.47 2.66
CA GLU A 77 11.34 -6.73 2.49
C GLU A 77 11.53 -7.46 3.81
N ASN A 78 11.81 -6.73 4.88
CA ASN A 78 12.12 -7.28 6.19
C ASN A 78 10.92 -7.34 7.15
N ILE A 79 9.72 -6.99 6.72
CA ILE A 79 8.54 -6.88 7.59
C ILE A 79 8.23 -8.17 8.33
N GLU A 80 8.45 -9.32 7.69
CA GLU A 80 8.26 -10.65 8.31
C GLU A 80 9.35 -10.97 9.34
N LYS A 81 10.56 -10.44 9.16
CA LYS A 81 11.64 -10.61 10.13
C LYS A 81 11.40 -9.74 11.38
N THR A 82 10.85 -8.56 11.18
CA THR A 82 10.64 -7.58 12.26
C THR A 82 9.35 -7.85 13.04
N HIS A 83 8.31 -8.34 12.34
CA HIS A 83 6.97 -8.53 12.93
C HIS A 83 6.44 -9.95 12.73
N GLY A 84 7.30 -10.92 12.37
CA GLY A 84 6.91 -12.27 11.96
C GLY A 84 6.07 -13.02 13.00
N GLU A 85 6.38 -12.90 14.29
CA GLU A 85 5.59 -13.55 15.34
C GLU A 85 4.18 -12.97 15.44
N ILE A 86 4.05 -11.64 15.33
CA ILE A 86 2.75 -10.97 15.35
C ILE A 86 1.96 -11.33 14.11
N ILE A 87 2.61 -11.26 12.95
CA ILE A 87 2.00 -11.59 11.65
C ILE A 87 1.56 -13.04 11.62
N SER A 88 2.42 -13.98 12.02
CA SER A 88 2.10 -15.41 12.01
C SER A 88 1.01 -15.77 13.01
N THR A 89 0.96 -15.12 14.16
CA THR A 89 -0.03 -15.42 15.20
C THR A 89 -1.39 -14.79 14.92
N LEU A 90 -1.41 -13.51 14.54
CA LEU A 90 -2.66 -12.76 14.37
C LEU A 90 -3.23 -12.86 12.95
N LEU A 91 -2.38 -13.04 11.93
CA LEU A 91 -2.74 -12.95 10.52
C LEU A 91 -2.68 -14.30 9.78
N GLN A 92 -2.76 -15.42 10.50
CA GLN A 92 -2.67 -16.79 9.94
C GLN A 92 -3.57 -17.04 8.73
N ASN A 93 -4.70 -16.33 8.64
CA ASN A 93 -5.68 -16.48 7.57
C ASN A 93 -5.70 -15.30 6.59
N SER A 94 -4.79 -14.34 6.73
CA SER A 94 -4.71 -13.19 5.86
C SER A 94 -3.67 -13.41 4.76
N LYS A 95 -4.03 -13.02 3.54
CA LYS A 95 -3.07 -12.96 2.42
C LYS A 95 -2.24 -11.70 2.56
N ILE A 96 -0.92 -11.85 2.55
CA ILE A 96 0.02 -10.72 2.58
C ILE A 96 0.50 -10.44 1.15
N ILE A 97 0.37 -9.21 0.73
CA ILE A 97 0.89 -8.69 -0.55
C ILE A 97 1.85 -7.55 -0.22
N LYS A 98 3.00 -7.54 -0.86
CA LYS A 98 4.02 -6.50 -0.76
C LYS A 98 4.17 -5.85 -2.11
N ILE A 99 4.06 -4.53 -2.18
CA ILE A 99 4.17 -3.75 -3.43
C ILE A 99 5.19 -2.64 -3.20
N VAL A 100 6.11 -2.50 -4.15
CA VAL A 100 7.13 -1.45 -4.14
C VAL A 100 7.20 -0.76 -5.49
N ASP A 101 7.62 0.49 -5.50
CA ASP A 101 7.92 1.25 -6.71
C ASP A 101 9.03 0.54 -7.51
N ARG A 102 9.07 0.72 -8.80
CA ARG A 102 10.14 0.19 -9.64
C ARG A 102 11.42 1.02 -9.52
N ASP A 103 11.29 2.33 -9.45
CA ASP A 103 12.40 3.28 -9.45
C ASP A 103 13.44 2.97 -10.55
N ASP A 104 14.74 3.03 -10.20
CA ASP A 104 15.85 2.72 -11.11
C ASP A 104 16.27 1.25 -11.10
N ARG A 105 15.42 0.33 -10.59
CA ARG A 105 15.76 -1.09 -10.45
C ARG A 105 15.96 -1.77 -11.79
N SER A 106 17.06 -2.47 -11.90
CA SER A 106 17.36 -3.35 -13.02
C SER A 106 16.39 -4.54 -13.10
N SER A 107 16.29 -5.17 -14.26
CA SER A 107 15.47 -6.39 -14.43
C SER A 107 15.89 -7.52 -13.49
N LYS A 108 17.18 -7.59 -13.11
CA LYS A 108 17.68 -8.57 -12.14
C LYS A 108 17.13 -8.28 -10.74
N GLU A 109 17.23 -7.05 -10.26
CA GLU A 109 16.69 -6.65 -8.94
C GLU A 109 15.20 -6.85 -8.86
N VAL A 110 14.44 -6.55 -9.92
CA VAL A 110 13.01 -6.84 -10.02
C VAL A 110 12.75 -8.34 -9.88
N SER A 111 13.53 -9.18 -10.56
CA SER A 111 13.41 -10.65 -10.47
C SER A 111 13.76 -11.16 -9.08
N ASP A 112 14.79 -10.60 -8.45
CA ASP A 112 15.22 -10.97 -7.10
C ASP A 112 14.12 -10.62 -6.06
N LEU A 113 13.50 -9.45 -6.17
CA LEU A 113 12.37 -9.05 -5.34
C LEU A 113 11.14 -9.94 -5.57
N ALA A 114 10.84 -10.27 -6.83
CA ALA A 114 9.75 -11.18 -7.17
C ALA A 114 9.94 -12.57 -6.56
N SER A 115 11.19 -13.09 -6.52
CA SER A 115 11.51 -14.37 -5.86
C SER A 115 11.26 -14.35 -4.35
N LYS A 116 11.28 -13.16 -3.73
CA LYS A 116 10.95 -12.92 -2.31
C LYS A 116 9.46 -12.61 -2.09
N GLY A 117 8.62 -12.78 -3.11
CA GLY A 117 7.18 -12.52 -3.02
C GLY A 117 6.80 -11.03 -3.03
N ILE A 118 7.71 -10.15 -3.41
CA ILE A 118 7.49 -8.70 -3.49
C ILE A 118 7.11 -8.35 -4.92
N LYS A 119 6.00 -7.65 -5.09
CA LYS A 119 5.53 -7.15 -6.39
C LYS A 119 6.15 -5.79 -6.64
N VAL A 120 6.86 -5.66 -7.74
CA VAL A 120 7.41 -4.39 -8.22
C VAL A 120 6.45 -3.82 -9.26
N LEU A 121 6.16 -2.54 -9.20
CA LEU A 121 5.35 -1.87 -10.21
C LEU A 121 5.98 -2.01 -11.60
N LYS A 122 5.16 -2.03 -12.64
CA LYS A 122 5.64 -2.08 -14.03
C LYS A 122 6.24 -0.72 -14.41
N GLU A 123 5.53 0.35 -14.10
CA GLU A 123 6.01 1.71 -14.29
C GLU A 123 6.89 2.13 -13.10
N ARG A 124 7.60 3.25 -13.22
CA ARG A 124 8.58 3.72 -12.25
C ARG A 124 8.01 3.85 -10.84
N ASN A 125 6.86 4.50 -10.72
CA ASN A 125 6.18 4.79 -9.45
C ASN A 125 4.66 4.89 -9.64
N LEU A 126 3.91 5.02 -8.56
CA LEU A 126 2.46 5.13 -8.59
C LEU A 126 1.99 6.34 -9.39
N GLU A 127 2.71 7.46 -9.31
CA GLU A 127 2.39 8.68 -10.04
C GLU A 127 2.40 8.47 -11.57
N SER A 128 3.24 7.56 -12.07
CA SER A 128 3.27 7.22 -13.51
C SER A 128 1.93 6.69 -14.03
N TYR A 129 1.19 5.96 -13.19
CA TYR A 129 -0.16 5.50 -13.53
C TYR A 129 -1.21 6.61 -13.39
N LEU A 130 -1.09 7.45 -12.37
CA LEU A 130 -2.07 8.52 -12.10
C LEU A 130 -1.99 9.63 -13.16
N LEU A 131 -0.79 9.87 -13.69
CA LEU A 131 -0.51 10.90 -14.69
C LEU A 131 -0.41 10.33 -16.11
N ASP A 132 -0.86 9.08 -16.33
CA ASP A 132 -1.01 8.51 -17.67
C ASP A 132 -2.01 9.35 -18.51
N ASP A 133 -1.71 9.54 -19.79
CA ASP A 133 -2.50 10.39 -20.67
C ASP A 133 -3.96 9.94 -20.77
N ALA A 134 -4.21 8.62 -20.79
CA ALA A 134 -5.57 8.09 -20.84
C ALA A 134 -6.32 8.33 -19.52
N VAL A 135 -5.61 8.31 -18.38
CA VAL A 135 -6.19 8.62 -17.07
C VAL A 135 -6.52 10.10 -16.98
N LEU A 136 -5.62 10.98 -17.40
CA LEU A 136 -5.86 12.43 -17.44
C LEU A 136 -7.04 12.78 -18.35
N LYS A 137 -7.14 12.13 -19.51
CA LYS A 137 -8.28 12.32 -20.41
C LYS A 137 -9.60 11.94 -19.73
N LYS A 138 -9.65 10.75 -19.13
CA LYS A 138 -10.85 10.30 -18.40
C LYS A 138 -11.20 11.23 -17.25
N LEU A 139 -10.21 11.77 -16.55
CA LEU A 139 -10.43 12.75 -15.49
C LEU A 139 -11.08 14.01 -16.05
N CYS A 140 -10.53 14.61 -17.11
CA CYS A 140 -11.11 15.78 -17.76
C CYS A 140 -12.55 15.54 -18.22
N ASP A 141 -12.81 14.37 -18.84
CA ASP A 141 -14.14 13.97 -19.28
C ASP A 141 -15.10 13.83 -18.09
N SER A 142 -14.67 13.20 -17.00
CA SER A 142 -15.50 12.94 -15.82
C SER A 142 -15.94 14.19 -15.07
N VAL A 143 -15.10 15.25 -15.11
CA VAL A 143 -15.42 16.55 -14.48
C VAL A 143 -16.04 17.55 -15.48
N GLY A 144 -16.36 17.12 -16.71
CA GLY A 144 -16.97 17.96 -17.74
C GLY A 144 -16.04 19.05 -18.26
N LYS A 145 -14.73 18.81 -18.28
CA LYS A 145 -13.69 19.76 -18.73
C LYS A 145 -12.79 19.13 -19.81
N THR A 146 -13.41 18.42 -20.75
CA THR A 146 -12.70 17.74 -21.85
C THR A 146 -11.81 18.70 -22.66
N GLU A 147 -12.23 19.96 -22.80
CA GLU A 147 -11.49 21.02 -23.49
C GLU A 147 -10.17 21.40 -22.79
N LYS A 148 -10.00 21.03 -21.51
CA LYS A 148 -8.78 21.29 -20.75
C LYS A 148 -7.70 20.21 -20.92
N TYR A 149 -8.00 19.13 -21.61
CA TYR A 149 -7.08 17.99 -21.73
C TYR A 149 -5.74 18.38 -22.37
N ASP A 150 -5.76 19.14 -23.46
CA ASP A 150 -4.54 19.57 -24.16
C ASP A 150 -3.68 20.51 -23.27
N GLU A 151 -4.32 21.34 -22.47
CA GLU A 151 -3.67 22.19 -21.48
C GLU A 151 -2.99 21.35 -20.38
N CYS A 152 -3.71 20.37 -19.83
CA CYS A 152 -3.15 19.44 -18.82
C CYS A 152 -1.93 18.66 -19.37
N LEU A 153 -2.00 18.20 -20.63
CA LEU A 153 -0.86 17.51 -21.27
C LEU A 153 0.34 18.42 -21.43
N ARG A 154 0.11 19.69 -21.86
CA ARG A 154 1.20 20.65 -21.99
C ARG A 154 1.88 20.91 -20.66
N GLU A 155 1.12 21.22 -19.61
CA GLU A 155 1.64 21.47 -18.27
C GLU A 155 2.40 20.27 -17.70
N LYS A 156 1.85 19.06 -17.87
CA LYS A 156 2.55 17.84 -17.51
C LYS A 156 3.90 17.71 -18.22
N ASN A 157 3.95 17.94 -19.53
CA ASN A 157 5.18 17.82 -20.31
C ASN A 157 6.20 18.91 -19.95
N GLU A 158 5.75 20.13 -19.67
CA GLU A 158 6.60 21.23 -19.18
C GLU A 158 7.21 20.88 -17.81
N ALA A 159 6.41 20.37 -16.88
CA ALA A 159 6.88 19.95 -15.55
C ALA A 159 7.89 18.79 -15.65
N LEU A 160 7.64 17.80 -16.50
CA LEU A 160 8.59 16.72 -16.77
C LEU A 160 9.90 17.24 -17.36
N THR A 161 9.82 18.15 -18.34
CA THR A 161 11.00 18.76 -18.95
C THR A 161 11.82 19.54 -17.92
N ALA A 162 11.18 20.29 -17.05
CA ALA A 162 11.85 20.99 -15.95
C ALA A 162 12.47 19.99 -14.95
N SER A 163 11.79 18.89 -14.65
CA SER A 163 12.31 17.82 -13.78
C SER A 163 13.56 17.16 -14.38
N ILE A 164 13.55 16.84 -15.68
CA ILE A 164 14.72 16.33 -16.39
C ILE A 164 15.88 17.32 -16.36
N GLY A 165 15.58 18.62 -16.53
CA GLY A 165 16.58 19.68 -16.41
C GLY A 165 17.26 19.78 -15.04
N ARG A 166 16.59 19.27 -13.98
CA ARG A 166 17.16 19.12 -12.63
C ARG A 166 17.95 17.82 -12.43
N GLY A 167 18.04 16.98 -13.45
CA GLY A 167 18.78 15.71 -13.43
C GLY A 167 17.95 14.47 -13.05
N ASN A 168 16.63 14.59 -12.98
CA ASN A 168 15.75 13.45 -12.70
C ASN A 168 15.54 12.61 -13.99
N ALA A 169 15.11 11.35 -13.82
CA ALA A 169 14.80 10.48 -14.95
C ALA A 169 13.57 11.01 -15.73
N ALA A 170 13.51 10.70 -17.01
CA ALA A 170 12.44 11.17 -17.90
C ALA A 170 11.04 10.61 -17.54
N ASP A 171 11.01 9.50 -16.84
CA ASP A 171 9.81 8.81 -16.35
C ASP A 171 9.55 9.04 -14.85
N ASP A 172 10.27 9.97 -14.22
CA ASP A 172 10.11 10.29 -12.80
C ASP A 172 8.99 11.33 -12.58
N TYR A 173 7.76 10.88 -12.68
CA TYR A 173 6.57 11.68 -12.39
C TYR A 173 6.47 12.09 -10.92
N LYS A 174 7.04 11.33 -10.01
CA LYS A 174 7.06 11.62 -8.57
C LYS A 174 7.80 12.92 -8.27
N SER A 175 8.93 13.15 -8.93
CA SER A 175 9.71 14.40 -8.80
C SER A 175 9.08 15.59 -9.56
N ALA A 176 8.26 15.32 -10.57
CA ALA A 176 7.59 16.36 -11.37
C ALA A 176 6.21 16.76 -10.78
N ARG A 177 5.56 15.92 -9.97
CA ARG A 177 4.18 16.13 -9.52
C ARG A 177 3.93 17.45 -8.81
N GLY A 178 4.92 17.98 -8.06
CA GLY A 178 4.79 19.26 -7.38
C GLY A 178 4.61 20.43 -8.35
N ASP A 179 5.22 20.35 -9.52
CA ASP A 179 5.11 21.35 -10.58
C ASP A 179 3.82 21.16 -11.41
N ILE A 180 3.27 19.94 -11.47
CA ILE A 180 2.04 19.61 -12.20
C ILE A 180 0.80 20.10 -11.44
N TYR A 181 0.81 20.06 -10.10
CA TYR A 181 -0.34 20.38 -9.26
C TYR A 181 -0.36 21.82 -8.73
N ASN A 182 0.58 22.67 -9.13
CA ASN A 182 0.60 24.10 -8.81
C ASN A 182 -0.01 24.94 -9.93
#